data_3459a07f1d5264edd0198d4a90107b92
#
_entry.id   3459a07f1d5264edd0198d4a90107b92
#
_cell.length_a   1.000
_cell.length_b   1.000
_cell.length_c   1.000
_cell.angle_alpha   90.00
_cell.angle_beta   90.00
_cell.angle_gamma   90.00
#
_symmetry.space_group_name_H-M   'P 1'
#
loop_
_entity.id
_entity.type
_entity.pdbx_description
1 polymer ?
#
loop_
_entity_poly.entity_id
_entity_poly.type
_entity_poly.pdbx_seq_one_letter_code
_entity_poly.pdbx_strand_id
1 'polypeptide(L)'
;MTISTMTTRRRLSTAITLSVLLYGTSATAVDLATLGSAPESHVGDPVRERLRLLERTPYADDPAPLWSYNDSEIQTRLDRAIERLGLSPALRHEKLAVTLVDITEPSRPRVATANGDLMMYAASLPKIAILLGAYEKASLGLLRVDPPFQQKIDLMIQRSSNRAATDVMETVGREYIASVLMSPRYRLYDPVHNGGLWVGKDYASSTAWKRDPLHNVSHGATAMQVARFYYMLSRGKLVSPYYSRRMLEVLGHTEIENKFAKGILSVDPQPTIFRKSGSWGTFNSDSAIVHRDDGKSYIAVALSDDRAGADWLARLIIELDGIIAELPAVQVASAPAPEVAPEEERSRVWWQSLGVAARAPQEPAWPRRRTR
;
A
#
# COMPACT_ATOMS: atom_id res chain seq x y z
N MET A 1 -60.86 -21.99 -29.87
CA MET A 1 -60.78 -23.44 -30.04
C MET A 1 -59.29 -23.80 -29.96
N THR A 2 -58.67 -24.46 -29.05
CA THR A 2 -59.00 -25.60 -28.23
C THR A 2 -57.95 -25.68 -27.10
N ILE A 3 -58.31 -25.64 -25.81
CA ILE A 3 -58.12 -26.62 -24.75
C ILE A 3 -56.62 -26.99 -24.45
N SER A 4 -56.06 -26.48 -23.38
CA SER A 4 -55.84 -26.98 -22.02
C SER A 4 -55.41 -28.44 -21.84
N THR A 5 -54.25 -28.63 -21.20
CA THR A 5 -54.08 -29.71 -20.21
C THR A 5 -53.02 -29.36 -19.14
N MET A 6 -53.50 -29.22 -17.93
CA MET A 6 -52.75 -29.29 -16.67
C MET A 6 -52.18 -30.70 -16.46
N THR A 7 -50.94 -30.80 -16.00
CA THR A 7 -50.45 -32.05 -15.41
C THR A 7 -49.79 -31.77 -14.07
N THR A 8 -50.53 -32.13 -13.02
CA THR A 8 -50.11 -32.17 -11.61
C THR A 8 -49.16 -33.32 -11.38
N ARG A 9 -47.97 -33.08 -10.82
CA ARG A 9 -47.13 -34.15 -10.25
C ARG A 9 -46.97 -34.00 -8.75
N ARG A 10 -47.36 -35.08 -8.10
CA ARG A 10 -47.42 -35.35 -6.65
C ARG A 10 -45.98 -35.40 -6.06
N ARG A 11 -45.88 -34.85 -4.84
CA ARG A 11 -44.77 -35.05 -3.92
C ARG A 11 -44.85 -36.45 -3.32
N LEU A 12 -43.72 -37.21 -3.34
CA LEU A 12 -43.49 -38.37 -2.49
C LEU A 12 -42.44 -38.00 -1.44
N SER A 13 -42.88 -37.99 -0.18
CA SER A 13 -42.00 -37.96 0.99
C SER A 13 -41.61 -39.39 1.33
N THR A 14 -40.33 -39.69 1.38
CA THR A 14 -39.81 -40.95 1.93
C THR A 14 -39.13 -40.63 3.26
N ALA A 15 -39.73 -41.05 4.34
CA ALA A 15 -39.17 -41.04 5.67
C ALA A 15 -38.26 -42.27 5.83
N ILE A 16 -37.02 -42.08 6.19
CA ILE A 16 -36.07 -43.15 6.56
C ILE A 16 -35.98 -43.14 8.07
N THR A 17 -36.49 -44.20 8.67
CA THR A 17 -36.40 -44.52 10.10
C THR A 17 -35.07 -45.25 10.36
N LEU A 18 -34.19 -44.62 11.16
CA LEU A 18 -32.95 -45.24 11.58
C LEU A 18 -33.12 -45.91 12.94
N SER A 19 -33.09 -47.25 12.96
CA SER A 19 -33.13 -48.06 14.20
C SER A 19 -31.74 -48.17 14.76
N VAL A 20 -31.50 -47.69 15.99
CA VAL A 20 -30.23 -47.86 16.72
C VAL A 20 -30.38 -49.10 17.59
N LEU A 21 -29.53 -50.13 17.29
CA LEU A 21 -29.33 -51.30 18.14
C LEU A 21 -28.24 -50.96 19.20
N LEU A 22 -28.66 -50.98 20.46
CA LEU A 22 -27.77 -50.91 21.62
C LEU A 22 -27.17 -52.29 21.89
N TYR A 23 -25.87 -52.42 21.73
CA TYR A 23 -25.08 -53.52 22.36
C TYR A 23 -24.31 -52.94 23.55
N GLY A 24 -24.69 -53.38 24.74
CA GLY A 24 -23.99 -53.09 25.97
C GLY A 24 -22.70 -53.88 26.08
N THR A 25 -21.57 -53.22 26.31
CA THR A 25 -20.39 -53.83 26.92
C THR A 25 -19.96 -52.93 28.09
N SER A 26 -19.96 -53.53 29.25
CA SER A 26 -19.47 -52.93 30.51
C SER A 26 -17.96 -52.66 30.38
N ALA A 27 -17.59 -51.43 30.36
CA ALA A 27 -16.19 -50.99 30.54
C ALA A 27 -16.08 -50.28 31.87
N THR A 28 -15.21 -50.81 32.74
CA THR A 28 -14.85 -50.30 34.05
C THR A 28 -14.35 -48.88 33.97
N ALA A 29 -14.93 -48.00 34.79
CA ALA A 29 -14.50 -46.61 34.96
C ALA A 29 -13.06 -46.59 35.49
N VAL A 30 -12.13 -46.09 34.69
CA VAL A 30 -10.81 -45.69 35.16
C VAL A 30 -10.93 -44.23 35.60
N ASP A 31 -10.61 -44.02 36.88
CA ASP A 31 -10.63 -42.71 37.52
C ASP A 31 -9.54 -41.82 36.90
N LEU A 32 -9.96 -40.78 36.13
CA LEU A 32 -9.13 -39.82 35.43
C LEU A 32 -8.67 -38.64 36.32
N ALA A 33 -8.79 -38.78 37.64
CA ALA A 33 -8.51 -37.67 38.60
C ALA A 33 -7.04 -37.53 39.00
N THR A 34 -6.09 -38.29 38.44
CA THR A 34 -4.67 -38.23 38.83
C THR A 34 -3.67 -38.03 37.70
N LEU A 35 -4.08 -37.48 36.56
CA LEU A 35 -3.09 -36.92 35.62
C LEU A 35 -2.88 -35.46 35.96
N GLY A 36 -1.78 -35.22 36.68
CA GLY A 36 -1.32 -33.89 37.02
C GLY A 36 -1.27 -32.98 35.80
N SER A 37 -1.93 -31.84 35.88
CA SER A 37 -1.85 -30.75 34.93
C SER A 37 -0.38 -30.37 34.72
N ALA A 38 0.16 -30.73 33.53
CA ALA A 38 1.39 -30.14 33.07
C ALA A 38 1.22 -28.61 33.03
N PRO A 39 2.18 -27.82 33.47
CA PRO A 39 2.06 -26.37 33.39
C PRO A 39 1.94 -26.01 31.91
N GLU A 40 0.79 -25.47 31.51
CA GLU A 40 0.65 -24.78 30.23
C GLU A 40 1.66 -23.64 30.23
N SER A 41 2.80 -23.86 29.55
CA SER A 41 3.73 -22.79 29.22
C SER A 41 2.98 -21.85 28.29
N HIS A 42 2.40 -20.78 28.83
CA HIS A 42 1.94 -19.63 28.08
C HIS A 42 3.15 -18.91 27.47
N VAL A 43 3.83 -19.57 26.55
CA VAL A 43 4.65 -18.89 25.55
C VAL A 43 3.62 -18.29 24.61
N GLY A 44 3.28 -17.03 24.83
CA GLY A 44 2.35 -16.29 23.98
C GLY A 44 2.77 -16.46 22.54
N ASP A 45 1.81 -16.81 21.68
CA ASP A 45 2.04 -16.96 20.24
C ASP A 45 2.77 -15.69 19.73
N PRO A 46 4.07 -15.77 19.36
CA PRO A 46 4.87 -14.60 18.96
C PRO A 46 4.26 -13.87 17.77
N VAL A 47 3.42 -14.54 16.97
CA VAL A 47 2.67 -13.94 15.88
C VAL A 47 1.53 -13.09 16.41
N ARG A 48 0.75 -13.58 17.38
CA ARG A 48 -0.31 -12.82 18.05
C ARG A 48 0.24 -11.60 18.80
N GLU A 49 1.37 -11.74 19.47
CA GLU A 49 1.99 -10.65 20.20
C GLU A 49 2.50 -9.56 19.25
N ARG A 50 3.12 -9.96 18.13
CA ARG A 50 3.54 -9.02 17.08
C ARG A 50 2.36 -8.36 16.35
N LEU A 51 1.27 -9.09 16.11
CA LEU A 51 0.04 -8.48 15.56
C LEU A 51 -0.57 -7.48 16.55
N ARG A 52 -0.56 -7.76 17.87
CA ARG A 52 -0.97 -6.80 18.90
C ARG A 52 -0.07 -5.56 18.96
N LEU A 53 1.23 -5.70 18.68
CA LEU A 53 2.14 -4.56 18.57
C LEU A 53 1.83 -3.68 17.36
N LEU A 54 1.35 -4.26 16.25
CA LEU A 54 0.84 -3.51 15.10
C LEU A 54 -0.44 -2.72 15.45
N GLU A 55 -1.27 -3.25 16.35
CA GLU A 55 -2.48 -2.58 16.85
C GLU A 55 -2.17 -1.43 17.81
N ARG A 56 -1.03 -1.50 18.52
CA ARG A 56 -0.70 -0.58 19.63
C ARG A 56 0.13 0.64 19.28
N THR A 57 0.70 0.73 18.08
CA THR A 57 1.52 1.88 17.71
C THR A 57 0.84 2.71 16.62
N PRO A 58 -0.02 3.68 16.98
CA PRO A 58 -0.17 4.85 16.14
C PRO A 58 1.25 5.41 15.94
N TYR A 59 1.56 5.96 14.76
CA TYR A 59 2.77 6.75 14.60
C TYR A 59 2.73 7.92 15.58
N ALA A 60 3.24 7.71 16.79
CA ALA A 60 3.23 8.69 17.89
C ALA A 60 3.97 9.98 17.52
N ASP A 61 4.75 9.98 16.44
CA ASP A 61 5.58 11.09 15.99
C ASP A 61 5.05 11.80 14.73
N ASP A 62 3.84 11.51 14.26
CA ASP A 62 3.24 12.27 13.17
C ASP A 62 2.24 13.26 13.75
N PRO A 63 2.59 14.56 13.87
CA PRO A 63 1.80 15.53 14.61
C PRO A 63 0.42 15.76 14.02
N ALA A 64 0.20 15.47 12.73
CA ALA A 64 -1.10 15.59 12.08
C ALA A 64 -1.23 14.65 10.87
N PRO A 65 -2.43 14.14 10.57
CA PRO A 65 -2.68 13.36 9.37
C PRO A 65 -2.52 14.23 8.10
N LEU A 66 -2.15 13.63 6.97
CA LEU A 66 -1.83 14.34 5.72
C LEU A 66 -2.95 15.31 5.28
N TRP A 67 -4.21 14.96 5.45
CA TRP A 67 -5.34 15.83 5.11
C TRP A 67 -5.46 17.12 5.97
N SER A 68 -4.70 17.23 7.05
CA SER A 68 -4.64 18.46 7.87
C SER A 68 -3.68 19.51 7.30
N TYR A 69 -2.92 19.18 6.28
CA TYR A 69 -1.93 20.06 5.66
C TYR A 69 -2.44 20.72 4.36
N ASN A 70 -3.75 20.98 4.29
CA ASN A 70 -4.33 21.68 3.13
C ASN A 70 -3.69 23.07 2.97
N ASP A 71 -3.25 23.34 1.74
CA ASP A 71 -2.60 24.58 1.35
C ASP A 71 -3.42 25.33 0.31
N SER A 72 -3.86 26.55 0.64
CA SER A 72 -4.75 27.33 -0.22
C SER A 72 -4.07 27.84 -1.49
N GLU A 73 -2.75 28.07 -1.48
CA GLU A 73 -2.01 28.49 -2.66
C GLU A 73 -1.93 27.34 -3.68
N ILE A 74 -1.48 26.15 -3.24
CA ILE A 74 -1.40 24.98 -4.12
C ILE A 74 -2.81 24.58 -4.57
N GLN A 75 -3.81 24.67 -3.70
CA GLN A 75 -5.21 24.38 -4.06
C GLN A 75 -5.70 25.30 -5.18
N THR A 76 -5.49 26.60 -5.05
CA THR A 76 -5.88 27.56 -6.10
C THR A 76 -5.18 27.27 -7.43
N ARG A 77 -3.91 26.89 -7.39
CA ARG A 77 -3.14 26.53 -8.60
C ARG A 77 -3.64 25.22 -9.21
N LEU A 78 -3.98 24.21 -8.39
CA LEU A 78 -4.57 22.95 -8.85
C LEU A 78 -5.92 23.18 -9.54
N ASP A 79 -6.80 23.96 -8.93
CA ASP A 79 -8.12 24.26 -9.49
C ASP A 79 -8.00 24.95 -10.86
N ARG A 80 -7.10 25.91 -11.00
CA ARG A 80 -6.80 26.57 -12.29
C ARG A 80 -6.20 25.61 -13.32
N ALA A 81 -5.34 24.70 -12.91
CA ALA A 81 -4.77 23.69 -13.81
C ALA A 81 -5.85 22.75 -14.35
N ILE A 82 -6.76 22.29 -13.50
CA ILE A 82 -7.91 21.46 -13.89
C ILE A 82 -8.82 22.22 -14.87
N GLU A 83 -9.05 23.51 -14.62
CA GLU A 83 -9.84 24.36 -15.51
C GLU A 83 -9.16 24.56 -16.88
N ARG A 84 -7.86 24.91 -16.92
CA ARG A 84 -7.09 25.08 -18.17
C ARG A 84 -7.09 23.82 -19.03
N LEU A 85 -7.06 22.65 -18.40
CA LEU A 85 -7.11 21.37 -19.08
C LEU A 85 -8.52 20.98 -19.56
N GLY A 86 -9.55 21.76 -19.21
CA GLY A 86 -10.95 21.47 -19.53
C GLY A 86 -11.51 20.26 -18.75
N LEU A 87 -10.92 19.92 -17.58
CA LEU A 87 -11.28 18.74 -16.79
C LEU A 87 -12.32 19.04 -15.70
N SER A 88 -12.75 20.29 -15.53
CA SER A 88 -13.79 20.67 -14.56
C SER A 88 -15.11 19.90 -14.72
N PRO A 89 -15.60 19.57 -15.94
CA PRO A 89 -16.77 18.72 -16.07
C PRO A 89 -16.55 17.30 -15.53
N ALA A 90 -15.38 16.69 -15.80
CA ALA A 90 -15.04 15.38 -15.30
C ALA A 90 -14.99 15.35 -13.75
N LEU A 91 -14.47 16.41 -13.15
CA LEU A 91 -14.45 16.59 -11.70
C LEU A 91 -15.85 16.66 -11.10
N ARG A 92 -16.73 17.50 -11.68
CA ARG A 92 -18.12 17.65 -11.21
C ARG A 92 -18.97 16.39 -11.35
N HIS A 93 -18.67 15.53 -12.33
CA HIS A 93 -19.36 14.26 -12.55
C HIS A 93 -18.67 13.08 -11.86
N GLU A 94 -17.77 13.35 -10.90
CA GLU A 94 -17.04 12.33 -10.14
C GLU A 94 -16.24 11.33 -11.02
N LYS A 95 -15.81 11.79 -12.20
CA LYS A 95 -14.99 11.02 -13.14
C LYS A 95 -13.50 11.31 -13.04
N LEU A 96 -13.11 12.19 -12.13
CA LEU A 96 -11.72 12.56 -11.88
C LEU A 96 -11.53 12.80 -10.39
N ALA A 97 -10.46 12.24 -9.84
CA ALA A 97 -9.95 12.54 -8.51
C ALA A 97 -8.46 12.84 -8.60
N VAL A 98 -7.99 13.88 -7.91
CA VAL A 98 -6.59 14.31 -7.93
C VAL A 98 -6.15 14.65 -6.51
N THR A 99 -4.92 14.29 -6.16
CA THR A 99 -4.23 14.79 -4.95
C THR A 99 -2.78 15.13 -5.32
N LEU A 100 -2.37 16.33 -4.96
CA LEU A 100 -1.00 16.85 -5.10
C LEU A 100 -0.46 17.15 -3.71
N VAL A 101 0.74 16.68 -3.40
CA VAL A 101 1.40 16.96 -2.13
C VAL A 101 2.82 17.43 -2.40
N ASP A 102 3.14 18.67 -2.07
CA ASP A 102 4.52 19.11 -1.97
C ASP A 102 5.16 18.48 -0.73
N ILE A 103 6.22 17.72 -0.94
CA ILE A 103 7.02 17.08 0.10
C ILE A 103 8.47 17.55 0.07
N THR A 104 8.74 18.71 -0.51
CA THR A 104 10.06 19.34 -0.54
C THR A 104 10.62 19.47 0.88
N GLU A 105 9.75 19.80 1.83
CA GLU A 105 10.01 19.66 3.26
C GLU A 105 9.14 18.54 3.84
N PRO A 106 9.67 17.32 4.00
CA PRO A 106 8.87 16.16 4.40
C PRO A 106 8.19 16.28 5.77
N SER A 107 8.69 17.14 6.66
CA SER A 107 8.09 17.41 7.98
C SER A 107 6.90 18.38 7.90
N ARG A 108 6.77 19.14 6.81
CA ARG A 108 5.73 20.16 6.60
C ARG A 108 5.15 20.04 5.19
N PRO A 109 4.46 18.94 4.88
CA PRO A 109 3.88 18.74 3.56
C PRO A 109 2.81 19.80 3.29
N ARG A 110 2.58 20.12 2.02
CA ARG A 110 1.51 21.03 1.58
C ARG A 110 0.60 20.27 0.63
N VAL A 111 -0.69 20.26 0.88
CA VAL A 111 -1.66 19.39 0.19
C VAL A 111 -2.68 20.20 -0.58
N ALA A 112 -2.96 19.79 -1.81
CA ALA A 112 -4.14 20.20 -2.58
C ALA A 112 -4.85 18.97 -3.13
N THR A 113 -6.19 19.03 -3.19
CA THR A 113 -6.97 17.88 -3.62
C THR A 113 -8.25 18.30 -4.35
N ALA A 114 -8.65 17.48 -5.31
CA ALA A 114 -9.92 17.60 -6.01
C ALA A 114 -10.57 16.21 -6.05
N ASN A 115 -11.72 16.04 -5.37
CA ASN A 115 -12.36 14.75 -5.15
C ASN A 115 -11.42 13.71 -4.47
N GLY A 116 -10.49 14.16 -3.60
CA GLY A 116 -9.44 13.30 -3.05
C GLY A 116 -9.94 12.07 -2.31
N ASP A 117 -11.09 12.15 -1.66
CA ASP A 117 -11.72 11.05 -0.93
C ASP A 117 -12.75 10.28 -1.78
N LEU A 118 -12.89 10.58 -3.08
CA LEU A 118 -13.76 9.82 -3.97
C LEU A 118 -13.20 8.42 -4.18
N MET A 119 -13.97 7.39 -3.78
CA MET A 119 -13.60 6.01 -4.00
C MET A 119 -13.87 5.60 -5.44
N MET A 120 -12.82 5.24 -6.16
CA MET A 120 -12.90 4.85 -7.56
C MET A 120 -12.32 3.45 -7.79
N TYR A 121 -12.76 2.78 -8.85
CA TYR A 121 -12.06 1.59 -9.33
C TYR A 121 -10.69 2.00 -9.89
N ALA A 122 -9.63 1.42 -9.35
CA ALA A 122 -8.25 1.87 -9.61
C ALA A 122 -7.39 0.87 -10.40
N ALA A 123 -7.99 -0.19 -10.91
CA ALA A 123 -7.35 -1.24 -11.73
C ALA A 123 -6.08 -1.82 -11.04
N SER A 124 -4.90 -1.63 -11.65
CA SER A 124 -3.63 -2.17 -11.13
C SER A 124 -2.93 -1.28 -10.10
N LEU A 125 -3.43 -0.07 -9.82
CA LEU A 125 -2.80 0.82 -8.83
C LEU A 125 -2.78 0.18 -7.43
N PRO A 126 -3.84 -0.50 -6.94
CA PRO A 126 -3.83 -1.13 -5.62
C PRO A 126 -2.82 -2.27 -5.44
N LYS A 127 -2.03 -2.65 -6.45
CA LYS A 127 -0.88 -3.56 -6.27
C LYS A 127 0.15 -3.02 -5.26
N ILE A 128 0.15 -1.71 -4.99
CA ILE A 128 0.95 -1.13 -3.88
C ILE A 128 0.51 -1.64 -2.51
N ALA A 129 -0.76 -1.99 -2.33
CA ALA A 129 -1.26 -2.62 -1.10
C ALA A 129 -0.73 -4.05 -0.94
N ILE A 130 -0.62 -4.80 -2.05
CA ILE A 130 -0.01 -6.14 -2.04
C ILE A 130 1.48 -6.03 -1.69
N LEU A 131 2.17 -5.05 -2.27
CA LEU A 131 3.58 -4.74 -1.98
C LEU A 131 3.79 -4.45 -0.47
N LEU A 132 2.95 -3.59 0.10
CA LEU A 132 2.97 -3.28 1.54
C LEU A 132 2.74 -4.55 2.38
N GLY A 133 1.70 -5.32 2.07
CA GLY A 133 1.38 -6.55 2.79
C GLY A 133 2.51 -7.57 2.74
N ALA A 134 3.21 -7.71 1.59
CA ALA A 134 4.34 -8.61 1.44
C ALA A 134 5.51 -8.21 2.36
N TYR A 135 5.90 -6.96 2.36
CA TYR A 135 7.01 -6.50 3.21
C TYR A 135 6.63 -6.38 4.69
N GLU A 136 5.36 -6.08 5.00
CA GLU A 136 4.87 -6.13 6.38
C GLU A 136 4.99 -7.56 6.94
N LYS A 137 4.52 -8.57 6.18
CA LYS A 137 4.62 -9.97 6.57
C LYS A 137 6.07 -10.45 6.66
N ALA A 138 6.94 -9.94 5.77
CA ALA A 138 8.38 -10.22 5.82
C ALA A 138 9.06 -9.61 7.05
N SER A 139 8.69 -8.40 7.45
CA SER A 139 9.23 -7.73 8.63
C SER A 139 8.94 -8.47 9.93
N LEU A 140 7.84 -9.22 9.95
CA LEU A 140 7.44 -10.08 11.07
C LEU A 140 8.13 -11.45 11.06
N GLY A 141 8.95 -11.75 10.03
CA GLY A 141 9.56 -13.06 9.84
C GLY A 141 8.57 -14.16 9.41
N LEU A 142 7.36 -13.79 8.98
CA LEU A 142 6.30 -14.69 8.55
C LEU A 142 6.34 -14.99 7.03
N LEU A 143 7.17 -14.26 6.30
CA LEU A 143 7.39 -14.44 4.87
C LEU A 143 8.87 -14.24 4.56
N ARG A 144 9.45 -15.18 3.84
CA ARG A 144 10.81 -15.03 3.29
C ARG A 144 10.74 -14.42 1.90
N VAL A 145 11.37 -13.26 1.72
CA VAL A 145 11.54 -12.65 0.40
C VAL A 145 12.86 -13.15 -0.18
N ASP A 146 12.83 -14.34 -0.75
CA ASP A 146 13.94 -14.93 -1.50
C ASP A 146 13.98 -14.37 -2.93
N PRO A 147 15.06 -14.62 -3.72
CA PRO A 147 15.18 -14.08 -5.07
C PRO A 147 14.01 -14.42 -6.01
N PRO A 148 13.45 -15.65 -6.03
CA PRO A 148 12.26 -15.95 -6.84
C PRO A 148 11.03 -15.17 -6.43
N PHE A 149 10.80 -14.95 -5.13
CA PHE A 149 9.67 -14.17 -4.66
C PHE A 149 9.87 -12.67 -4.92
N GLN A 150 11.09 -12.15 -4.75
CA GLN A 150 11.43 -10.77 -5.13
C GLN A 150 11.17 -10.54 -6.62
N GLN A 151 11.54 -11.46 -7.50
CA GLN A 151 11.25 -11.36 -8.94
C GLN A 151 9.74 -11.24 -9.23
N LYS A 152 8.89 -11.95 -8.48
CA LYS A 152 7.43 -11.79 -8.61
C LYS A 152 6.98 -10.40 -8.16
N ILE A 153 7.53 -9.87 -7.08
CA ILE A 153 7.26 -8.49 -6.63
C ILE A 153 7.65 -7.49 -7.72
N ASP A 154 8.84 -7.64 -8.31
CA ASP A 154 9.33 -6.77 -9.37
C ASP A 154 8.42 -6.80 -10.59
N LEU A 155 8.08 -7.98 -11.10
CA LEU A 155 7.14 -8.14 -12.22
C LEU A 155 5.75 -7.56 -11.91
N MET A 156 5.25 -7.72 -10.69
CA MET A 156 3.96 -7.18 -10.25
C MET A 156 3.94 -5.66 -10.34
N ILE A 157 5.00 -5.00 -9.93
CA ILE A 157 5.07 -3.53 -9.85
C ILE A 157 5.57 -2.93 -11.16
N GLN A 158 6.76 -3.34 -11.64
CA GLN A 158 7.47 -2.71 -12.77
C GLN A 158 6.74 -2.94 -14.09
N ARG A 159 6.27 -4.18 -14.34
CA ARG A 159 5.50 -4.57 -15.53
C ARG A 159 4.00 -4.64 -15.30
N SER A 160 3.56 -4.39 -14.06
CA SER A 160 2.15 -4.55 -13.69
C SER A 160 1.56 -5.94 -13.98
N SER A 161 2.38 -7.00 -13.93
CA SER A 161 1.98 -8.38 -14.19
C SER A 161 0.81 -8.81 -13.31
N ASN A 162 -0.30 -9.22 -13.93
CA ASN A 162 -1.48 -9.70 -13.21
C ASN A 162 -1.24 -11.09 -12.59
N ARG A 163 -0.50 -11.97 -13.30
CA ARG A 163 -0.14 -13.29 -12.79
C ARG A 163 0.74 -13.15 -11.54
N ALA A 164 1.81 -12.35 -11.63
CA ALA A 164 2.68 -12.13 -10.48
C ALA A 164 1.93 -11.50 -9.30
N ALA A 165 0.98 -10.57 -9.56
CA ALA A 165 0.16 -9.98 -8.50
C ALA A 165 -0.72 -11.03 -7.80
N THR A 166 -1.34 -11.93 -8.56
CA THR A 166 -2.13 -13.03 -7.99
C THR A 166 -1.24 -13.96 -7.16
N ASP A 167 -0.09 -14.39 -7.69
CA ASP A 167 0.85 -15.27 -6.99
C ASP A 167 1.36 -14.66 -5.68
N VAL A 168 1.73 -13.35 -5.69
CA VAL A 168 2.18 -12.64 -4.49
C VAL A 168 1.04 -12.52 -3.49
N MET A 169 -0.15 -12.15 -3.95
CA MET A 169 -1.33 -11.98 -3.08
C MET A 169 -1.76 -13.29 -2.43
N GLU A 170 -1.70 -14.42 -3.14
CA GLU A 170 -1.97 -15.76 -2.60
C GLU A 170 -0.96 -16.14 -1.51
N THR A 171 0.32 -15.87 -1.75
CA THR A 171 1.39 -16.16 -0.77
C THR A 171 1.30 -15.27 0.47
N VAL A 172 0.96 -14.00 0.30
CA VAL A 172 0.80 -13.02 1.41
C VAL A 172 -0.48 -13.32 2.19
N GLY A 173 -1.55 -13.66 1.52
CA GLY A 173 -2.89 -13.85 2.05
C GLY A 173 -3.75 -12.60 1.88
N ARG A 174 -4.95 -12.79 1.32
CA ARG A 174 -5.88 -11.72 0.98
C ARG A 174 -6.40 -10.99 2.21
N GLU A 175 -6.81 -11.76 3.22
CA GLU A 175 -7.30 -11.25 4.51
C GLU A 175 -6.20 -10.49 5.25
N TYR A 176 -4.96 -10.98 5.17
CA TYR A 176 -3.81 -10.31 5.77
C TYR A 176 -3.58 -8.93 5.14
N ILE A 177 -3.61 -8.83 3.81
CA ILE A 177 -3.50 -7.54 3.11
C ILE A 177 -4.60 -6.58 3.57
N ALA A 178 -5.86 -7.04 3.61
CA ALA A 178 -6.98 -6.22 4.07
C ALA A 178 -6.78 -5.77 5.53
N SER A 179 -6.32 -6.64 6.43
CA SER A 179 -6.04 -6.29 7.82
C SER A 179 -4.92 -5.25 7.97
N VAL A 180 -3.88 -5.34 7.14
CA VAL A 180 -2.80 -4.33 7.10
C VAL A 180 -3.35 -2.97 6.67
N LEU A 181 -4.17 -2.91 5.62
CA LEU A 181 -4.76 -1.66 5.13
C LEU A 181 -5.67 -0.98 6.16
N MET A 182 -6.45 -1.77 6.90
CA MET A 182 -7.37 -1.27 7.93
C MET A 182 -6.70 -1.10 9.30
N SER A 183 -5.45 -1.52 9.47
CA SER A 183 -4.77 -1.44 10.76
C SER A 183 -4.69 0.00 11.27
N PRO A 184 -4.76 0.24 12.60
CA PRO A 184 -4.57 1.57 13.19
C PRO A 184 -3.23 2.21 12.80
N ARG A 185 -2.23 1.39 12.49
CA ARG A 185 -0.90 1.83 12.07
C ARG A 185 -0.92 2.56 10.74
N TYR A 186 -1.67 2.06 9.76
CA TYR A 186 -1.65 2.60 8.40
C TYR A 186 -2.93 3.35 8.04
N ARG A 187 -4.10 2.82 8.40
CA ARG A 187 -5.41 3.38 8.05
C ARG A 187 -5.48 3.80 6.58
N LEU A 188 -4.95 2.94 5.69
CA LEU A 188 -4.98 3.16 4.24
C LEU A 188 -6.31 2.74 3.61
N TYR A 189 -7.14 2.03 4.36
CA TYR A 189 -8.57 1.88 4.17
C TYR A 189 -9.26 2.33 5.45
N ASP A 190 -10.01 3.41 5.36
CA ASP A 190 -10.67 4.02 6.52
C ASP A 190 -12.10 4.45 6.16
N PRO A 191 -13.13 3.83 6.76
CA PRO A 191 -14.51 4.20 6.51
C PRO A 191 -14.85 5.67 6.80
N VAL A 192 -14.14 6.30 7.75
CA VAL A 192 -14.34 7.73 8.08
C VAL A 192 -13.90 8.62 6.93
N HIS A 193 -12.93 8.18 6.13
CA HIS A 193 -12.39 8.86 4.95
C HIS A 193 -12.86 8.20 3.64
N ASN A 194 -14.10 7.73 3.61
CA ASN A 194 -14.75 7.19 2.42
C ASN A 194 -14.02 5.98 1.78
N GLY A 195 -13.26 5.21 2.55
CA GLY A 195 -12.55 4.02 2.08
C GLY A 195 -11.06 4.23 1.85
N GLY A 196 -10.55 3.82 0.68
CA GLY A 196 -9.12 3.94 0.37
C GLY A 196 -8.59 2.78 -0.47
N LEU A 197 -7.35 2.35 -0.21
CA LEU A 197 -6.76 1.22 -0.93
C LEU A 197 -7.50 -0.09 -0.62
N TRP A 198 -7.93 -0.81 -1.66
CA TRP A 198 -8.60 -2.09 -1.52
C TRP A 198 -8.23 -3.08 -2.62
N VAL A 199 -7.99 -4.34 -2.23
CA VAL A 199 -7.72 -5.46 -3.12
C VAL A 199 -8.63 -6.60 -2.74
N GLY A 200 -9.77 -6.72 -3.40
CA GLY A 200 -10.83 -7.70 -3.08
C GLY A 200 -11.03 -8.80 -4.12
N LYS A 201 -10.11 -8.92 -5.09
CA LYS A 201 -10.17 -9.90 -6.16
C LYS A 201 -8.77 -10.27 -6.63
N ASP A 202 -8.57 -11.47 -7.14
CA ASP A 202 -7.37 -11.81 -7.87
C ASP A 202 -7.28 -11.03 -9.19
N TYR A 203 -6.07 -10.75 -9.63
CA TYR A 203 -5.84 -10.13 -10.94
C TYR A 203 -6.00 -11.16 -12.08
N ALA A 204 -7.09 -11.91 -12.06
CA ALA A 204 -7.43 -12.98 -12.98
C ALA A 204 -8.94 -12.97 -13.26
N SER A 205 -9.40 -13.88 -14.16
CA SER A 205 -10.82 -14.11 -14.45
C SER A 205 -11.49 -14.92 -13.32
N SER A 206 -11.44 -14.42 -12.09
CA SER A 206 -12.04 -15.03 -10.90
C SER A 206 -13.17 -14.16 -10.35
N THR A 207 -13.99 -14.72 -9.46
CA THR A 207 -14.93 -13.92 -8.66
C THR A 207 -14.17 -13.14 -7.59
N ALA A 208 -14.72 -12.00 -7.16
CA ALA A 208 -14.18 -11.26 -6.04
C ALA A 208 -14.33 -12.09 -4.75
N TRP A 209 -13.24 -12.22 -3.98
CA TRP A 209 -13.29 -12.88 -2.67
C TRP A 209 -13.97 -11.99 -1.63
N LYS A 210 -13.74 -10.68 -1.69
CA LYS A 210 -14.38 -9.68 -0.81
C LYS A 210 -14.27 -8.30 -1.46
N ARG A 211 -15.39 -7.76 -1.91
CA ARG A 211 -15.43 -6.39 -2.42
C ARG A 211 -15.29 -5.39 -1.29
N ASP A 212 -14.88 -4.17 -1.62
CA ASP A 212 -14.81 -3.06 -0.68
C ASP A 212 -16.17 -2.87 0.04
N PRO A 213 -16.14 -2.73 1.39
CA PRO A 213 -17.34 -2.70 2.19
C PRO A 213 -18.27 -1.51 1.95
N LEU A 214 -17.75 -0.37 1.49
CA LEU A 214 -18.53 0.87 1.34
C LEU A 214 -19.09 1.04 -0.09
N HIS A 215 -18.29 0.72 -1.11
CA HIS A 215 -18.60 1.05 -2.51
C HIS A 215 -18.70 -0.19 -3.41
N ASN A 216 -18.50 -1.38 -2.84
CA ASN A 216 -18.61 -2.64 -3.56
C ASN A 216 -17.70 -2.74 -4.79
N VAL A 217 -16.53 -2.08 -4.78
CA VAL A 217 -15.50 -2.20 -5.83
C VAL A 217 -14.51 -3.32 -5.51
N SER A 218 -13.95 -3.97 -6.55
CA SER A 218 -13.00 -5.08 -6.35
C SER A 218 -11.55 -4.62 -6.16
N HIS A 219 -11.14 -3.56 -6.83
CA HIS A 219 -9.82 -2.93 -6.73
C HIS A 219 -10.03 -1.43 -6.66
N GLY A 220 -10.03 -0.90 -5.47
CA GLY A 220 -10.39 0.49 -5.24
C GLY A 220 -9.25 1.32 -4.67
N ALA A 221 -9.36 2.64 -4.88
CA ALA A 221 -8.52 3.61 -4.24
C ALA A 221 -9.23 4.96 -4.13
N THR A 222 -8.89 5.75 -3.10
CA THR A 222 -9.08 7.19 -3.07
C THR A 222 -7.73 7.86 -3.34
N ALA A 223 -7.72 9.01 -4.01
CA ALA A 223 -6.47 9.70 -4.33
C ALA A 223 -5.72 10.12 -3.06
N MET A 224 -6.43 10.54 -2.03
CA MET A 224 -5.86 10.93 -0.73
C MET A 224 -5.18 9.75 -0.01
N GLN A 225 -5.79 8.58 0.03
CA GLN A 225 -5.20 7.42 0.73
C GLN A 225 -3.99 6.86 -0.02
N VAL A 226 -3.98 6.95 -1.35
CA VAL A 226 -2.78 6.65 -2.15
C VAL A 226 -1.67 7.67 -1.88
N ALA A 227 -2.00 8.96 -1.80
CA ALA A 227 -1.02 9.99 -1.44
C ALA A 227 -0.44 9.76 -0.04
N ARG A 228 -1.26 9.34 0.94
CA ARG A 228 -0.79 8.95 2.28
C ARG A 228 0.16 7.75 2.25
N PHE A 229 -0.13 6.74 1.40
CA PHE A 229 0.81 5.63 1.21
C PHE A 229 2.19 6.15 0.78
N TYR A 230 2.24 6.98 -0.25
CA TYR A 230 3.50 7.54 -0.76
C TYR A 230 4.17 8.51 0.23
N TYR A 231 3.40 9.26 0.99
CA TYR A 231 3.94 10.14 2.03
C TYR A 231 4.60 9.35 3.16
N MET A 232 3.96 8.30 3.67
CA MET A 232 4.60 7.40 4.64
C MET A 232 5.82 6.70 4.06
N LEU A 233 5.76 6.32 2.78
CA LEU A 233 6.88 5.70 2.07
C LEU A 233 8.08 6.63 1.98
N SER A 234 7.89 7.89 1.55
CA SER A 234 8.96 8.89 1.42
C SER A 234 9.63 9.21 2.76
N ARG A 235 8.91 9.08 3.86
CA ARG A 235 9.42 9.28 5.22
C ARG A 235 10.06 8.04 5.84
N GLY A 236 10.15 6.92 5.11
CA GLY A 236 10.67 5.68 5.66
C GLY A 236 9.76 5.02 6.71
N LYS A 237 8.47 5.40 6.76
CA LYS A 237 7.51 4.99 7.78
C LYS A 237 6.59 3.82 7.34
N LEU A 238 6.65 3.38 6.09
CA LEU A 238 5.99 2.15 5.69
C LEU A 238 6.83 0.94 6.09
N VAL A 239 6.29 0.12 6.99
CA VAL A 239 6.94 -1.05 7.61
C VAL A 239 8.15 -0.64 8.48
N SER A 240 9.23 -0.19 7.83
CA SER A 240 10.45 0.33 8.46
C SER A 240 11.26 1.13 7.43
N PRO A 241 12.28 1.90 7.84
CA PRO A 241 13.16 2.60 6.88
C PRO A 241 13.83 1.66 5.86
N TYR A 242 14.18 0.45 6.27
CA TYR A 242 14.74 -0.58 5.38
C TYR A 242 13.73 -1.03 4.32
N TYR A 243 12.51 -1.43 4.73
CA TYR A 243 11.49 -1.91 3.80
C TYR A 243 10.89 -0.78 2.95
N SER A 244 10.83 0.45 3.47
CA SER A 244 10.45 1.62 2.66
C SER A 244 11.44 1.83 1.51
N ARG A 245 12.76 1.73 1.74
CA ARG A 245 13.76 1.78 0.66
C ARG A 245 13.56 0.65 -0.35
N ARG A 246 13.33 -0.59 0.12
CA ARG A 246 13.05 -1.72 -0.78
C ARG A 246 11.82 -1.48 -1.66
N MET A 247 10.76 -0.87 -1.11
CA MET A 247 9.58 -0.49 -1.89
C MET A 247 9.89 0.61 -2.91
N LEU A 248 10.68 1.62 -2.54
CA LEU A 248 11.12 2.67 -3.47
C LEU A 248 11.96 2.07 -4.60
N GLU A 249 12.92 1.17 -4.31
CA GLU A 249 13.70 0.48 -5.34
C GLU A 249 12.81 -0.21 -6.37
N VAL A 250 11.77 -0.93 -5.91
CA VAL A 250 10.83 -1.62 -6.81
C VAL A 250 9.99 -0.64 -7.63
N LEU A 251 9.51 0.46 -7.01
CA LEU A 251 8.67 1.47 -7.65
C LEU A 251 9.44 2.37 -8.62
N GLY A 252 10.76 2.52 -8.43
CA GLY A 252 11.63 3.37 -9.26
C GLY A 252 12.01 2.77 -10.62
N HIS A 253 11.75 1.47 -10.84
CA HIS A 253 12.11 0.76 -12.07
C HIS A 253 10.89 0.43 -12.94
N THR A 254 9.95 1.38 -13.08
CA THR A 254 8.76 1.17 -13.94
C THR A 254 9.17 1.00 -15.41
N GLU A 255 8.65 -0.05 -16.06
CA GLU A 255 8.83 -0.28 -17.50
C GLU A 255 7.63 0.23 -18.34
N ILE A 256 6.69 0.94 -17.70
CA ILE A 256 5.44 1.39 -18.33
C ILE A 256 5.49 2.90 -18.54
N GLU A 257 5.75 3.34 -19.76
CA GLU A 257 5.87 4.75 -20.14
C GLU A 257 4.55 5.33 -20.66
N ASN A 258 3.54 5.41 -19.80
CA ASN A 258 2.26 6.06 -20.12
C ASN A 258 1.85 7.06 -19.03
N LYS A 259 0.78 7.82 -19.25
CA LYS A 259 0.19 8.73 -18.25
C LYS A 259 1.25 9.63 -17.60
N PHE A 260 1.47 9.54 -16.29
CA PHE A 260 2.45 10.36 -15.57
C PHE A 260 3.87 10.20 -16.12
N ALA A 261 4.34 8.98 -16.38
CA ALA A 261 5.67 8.79 -16.96
C ALA A 261 5.79 9.47 -18.32
N LYS A 262 4.79 9.32 -19.22
CA LYS A 262 4.77 9.99 -20.52
C LYS A 262 4.80 11.52 -20.38
N GLY A 263 4.02 12.07 -19.45
CA GLY A 263 3.97 13.52 -19.22
C GLY A 263 5.28 14.06 -18.68
N ILE A 264 5.84 13.44 -17.64
CA ILE A 264 7.09 13.87 -17.03
C ILE A 264 8.27 13.74 -18.02
N LEU A 265 8.38 12.64 -18.76
CA LEU A 265 9.42 12.46 -19.78
C LEU A 265 9.37 13.51 -20.90
N SER A 266 8.24 14.19 -21.10
CA SER A 266 8.14 15.27 -22.08
C SER A 266 8.74 16.61 -21.60
N VAL A 267 8.93 16.78 -20.29
CA VAL A 267 9.46 18.00 -19.66
C VAL A 267 10.80 17.76 -18.95
N ASP A 268 11.07 16.54 -18.54
CA ASP A 268 12.31 16.08 -17.93
C ASP A 268 12.71 14.75 -18.59
N PRO A 269 13.84 14.67 -19.31
CA PRO A 269 14.26 13.44 -19.99
C PRO A 269 14.83 12.36 -19.06
N GLN A 270 15.16 12.68 -17.81
CA GLN A 270 15.75 11.76 -16.83
C GLN A 270 15.11 11.93 -15.45
N PRO A 271 13.77 11.76 -15.34
CA PRO A 271 13.07 12.03 -14.10
C PRO A 271 13.36 10.95 -13.05
N THR A 272 13.55 11.35 -11.80
CA THR A 272 13.51 10.41 -10.67
C THR A 272 12.05 10.23 -10.23
N ILE A 273 11.44 9.10 -10.62
CA ILE A 273 10.03 8.82 -10.38
C ILE A 273 9.83 7.43 -9.74
N PHE A 274 9.08 7.37 -8.65
CA PHE A 274 8.67 6.13 -7.97
C PHE A 274 7.16 5.95 -8.17
N ARG A 275 6.75 4.98 -8.99
CA ARG A 275 5.43 5.04 -9.62
C ARG A 275 4.69 3.72 -9.64
N LYS A 276 3.35 3.78 -9.54
CA LYS A 276 2.45 2.69 -9.94
C LYS A 276 1.22 3.23 -10.66
N SER A 277 0.89 2.61 -11.80
CA SER A 277 -0.30 2.94 -12.60
C SER A 277 -1.29 1.78 -12.68
N GLY A 278 -2.52 2.09 -13.11
CA GLY A 278 -3.56 1.12 -13.41
C GLY A 278 -4.41 1.51 -14.63
N SER A 279 -4.87 0.53 -15.41
CA SER A 279 -5.82 0.72 -16.51
C SER A 279 -6.73 -0.49 -16.64
N TRP A 280 -8.03 -0.24 -16.81
CA TRP A 280 -9.03 -1.24 -17.14
C TRP A 280 -10.29 -0.57 -17.69
N GLY A 281 -10.68 -0.91 -18.94
CA GLY A 281 -11.83 -0.27 -19.58
C GLY A 281 -11.64 1.24 -19.71
N THR A 282 -12.54 2.01 -19.10
CA THR A 282 -12.48 3.48 -19.01
C THR A 282 -11.66 3.97 -17.82
N PHE A 283 -11.38 3.10 -16.83
CA PHE A 283 -10.66 3.46 -15.63
C PHE A 283 -9.17 3.59 -15.88
N ASN A 284 -8.63 4.74 -15.54
CA ASN A 284 -7.20 5.05 -15.58
C ASN A 284 -6.78 5.65 -14.24
N SER A 285 -5.71 5.15 -13.69
CA SER A 285 -5.12 5.66 -12.46
C SER A 285 -3.61 5.77 -12.58
N ASP A 286 -3.04 6.73 -11.87
CA ASP A 286 -1.60 6.86 -11.73
C ASP A 286 -1.24 7.50 -10.39
N SER A 287 -0.03 7.19 -9.91
CA SER A 287 0.47 7.70 -8.65
C SER A 287 2.00 7.67 -8.64
N ALA A 288 2.61 8.74 -8.15
CA ALA A 288 4.06 8.82 -8.11
C ALA A 288 4.58 9.72 -6.99
N ILE A 289 5.80 9.41 -6.50
CA ILE A 289 6.72 10.41 -5.96
C ILE A 289 7.60 10.86 -7.13
N VAL A 290 7.78 12.16 -7.28
CA VAL A 290 8.69 12.76 -8.25
C VAL A 290 9.71 13.61 -7.50
N HIS A 291 10.98 13.38 -7.78
CA HIS A 291 12.08 14.23 -7.35
C HIS A 291 12.58 15.02 -8.56
N ARG A 292 12.57 16.33 -8.43
CA ARG A 292 13.01 17.27 -9.47
C ARG A 292 14.48 17.63 -9.28
N ASP A 293 15.15 18.01 -10.36
CA ASP A 293 16.55 18.44 -10.34
C ASP A 293 16.79 19.75 -9.56
N ASP A 294 15.72 20.57 -9.39
CA ASP A 294 15.77 21.79 -8.57
C ASP A 294 15.70 21.51 -7.06
N GLY A 295 15.73 20.23 -6.64
CA GLY A 295 15.68 19.79 -5.26
C GLY A 295 14.27 19.70 -4.68
N LYS A 296 13.23 20.09 -5.41
CA LYS A 296 11.83 19.95 -4.99
C LYS A 296 11.34 18.53 -5.19
N SER A 297 10.40 18.12 -4.35
CA SER A 297 9.84 16.77 -4.41
C SER A 297 8.35 16.82 -4.14
N TYR A 298 7.59 15.99 -4.84
CA TYR A 298 6.14 15.95 -4.67
C TYR A 298 5.55 14.56 -4.88
N ILE A 299 4.33 14.40 -4.38
CA ILE A 299 3.48 13.24 -4.63
C ILE A 299 2.32 13.71 -5.52
N ALA A 300 2.11 13.00 -6.61
CA ALA A 300 0.94 13.17 -7.46
C ALA A 300 0.15 11.87 -7.53
N VAL A 301 -1.18 11.98 -7.38
CA VAL A 301 -2.13 10.88 -7.56
C VAL A 301 -3.29 11.38 -8.39
N ALA A 302 -3.68 10.62 -9.42
CA ALA A 302 -4.90 10.87 -10.17
C ALA A 302 -5.60 9.58 -10.58
N LEU A 303 -6.94 9.58 -10.45
CA LEU A 303 -7.82 8.52 -10.90
C LEU A 303 -8.86 9.11 -11.83
N SER A 304 -9.18 8.41 -12.92
CA SER A 304 -10.21 8.84 -13.86
C SER A 304 -11.06 7.67 -14.35
N ASP A 305 -12.35 7.95 -14.65
CA ASP A 305 -13.27 7.05 -15.33
C ASP A 305 -13.68 7.69 -16.66
N ASP A 306 -12.77 7.66 -17.61
CA ASP A 306 -12.99 8.13 -18.98
C ASP A 306 -12.04 7.43 -19.95
N ARG A 307 -12.47 7.23 -21.20
CA ARG A 307 -11.63 6.66 -22.26
C ARG A 307 -10.39 7.51 -22.56
N ALA A 308 -10.52 8.83 -22.44
CA ALA A 308 -9.41 9.77 -22.60
C ALA A 308 -8.55 9.91 -21.32
N GLY A 309 -8.88 9.19 -20.25
CA GLY A 309 -8.23 9.33 -18.95
C GLY A 309 -6.71 9.18 -18.98
N ALA A 310 -6.17 8.32 -19.83
CA ALA A 310 -4.72 8.17 -19.97
C ALA A 310 -4.04 9.46 -20.47
N ASP A 311 -4.66 10.13 -21.45
CA ASP A 311 -4.15 11.40 -21.99
C ASP A 311 -4.41 12.56 -21.01
N TRP A 312 -5.53 12.52 -20.27
CA TRP A 312 -5.78 13.50 -19.22
C TRP A 312 -4.67 13.46 -18.17
N LEU A 313 -4.32 12.26 -17.68
CA LEU A 313 -3.30 12.10 -16.65
C LEU A 313 -1.92 12.50 -17.16
N ALA A 314 -1.60 12.24 -18.43
CA ALA A 314 -0.33 12.66 -19.03
C ALA A 314 -0.19 14.19 -19.12
N ARG A 315 -1.27 14.92 -19.43
CA ARG A 315 -1.28 16.37 -19.46
C ARG A 315 -1.35 16.96 -18.03
N LEU A 316 -2.10 16.33 -17.16
CA LEU A 316 -2.28 16.78 -15.79
C LEU A 316 -0.94 16.80 -15.03
N ILE A 317 -0.11 15.76 -15.14
CA ILE A 317 1.16 15.71 -14.40
C ILE A 317 2.11 16.85 -14.80
N ILE A 318 2.08 17.31 -16.05
CA ILE A 318 2.87 18.46 -16.52
C ILE A 318 2.45 19.73 -15.77
N GLU A 319 1.14 19.94 -15.62
CA GLU A 319 0.61 21.08 -14.85
C GLU A 319 0.96 20.97 -13.36
N LEU A 320 0.86 19.75 -12.80
CA LEU A 320 1.20 19.51 -11.39
C LEU A 320 2.70 19.76 -11.13
N ASP A 321 3.56 19.30 -12.03
CA ASP A 321 5.00 19.57 -11.98
C ASP A 321 5.31 21.07 -12.06
N GLY A 322 4.64 21.78 -12.97
CA GLY A 322 4.73 23.24 -13.10
C GLY A 322 4.29 23.98 -11.82
N ILE A 323 3.22 23.54 -11.16
CA ILE A 323 2.79 24.11 -9.88
C ILE A 323 3.93 24.03 -8.86
N ILE A 324 4.54 22.86 -8.71
CA ILE A 324 5.64 22.66 -7.75
C ILE A 324 6.89 23.47 -8.15
N ALA A 325 7.20 23.52 -9.45
CA ALA A 325 8.34 24.29 -9.96
C ALA A 325 8.25 25.78 -9.57
N GLU A 326 7.07 26.34 -9.63
CA GLU A 326 6.80 27.77 -9.36
C GLU A 326 6.68 28.11 -7.87
N LEU A 327 6.60 27.13 -6.97
CA LEU A 327 6.57 27.42 -5.54
C LEU A 327 7.88 28.09 -5.12
N PRO A 328 7.84 29.07 -4.22
CA PRO A 328 9.06 29.66 -3.69
C PRO A 328 9.93 28.57 -3.05
N ALA A 329 11.26 28.71 -3.22
CA ALA A 329 12.18 27.83 -2.51
C ALA A 329 11.89 27.95 -1.00
N VAL A 330 11.75 26.80 -0.35
CA VAL A 330 11.62 26.78 1.11
C VAL A 330 12.91 27.39 1.66
N GLN A 331 12.83 28.59 2.24
CA GLN A 331 13.93 29.12 3.03
C GLN A 331 14.04 28.22 4.27
N VAL A 332 14.85 27.18 4.17
CA VAL A 332 15.32 26.46 5.34
C VAL A 332 16.07 27.51 6.16
N ALA A 333 15.38 28.10 7.15
CA ALA A 333 16.09 28.82 8.19
C ALA A 333 17.17 27.83 8.64
N SER A 334 18.43 28.14 8.34
CA SER A 334 19.56 27.31 8.73
C SER A 334 19.50 27.20 10.24
N ALA A 335 18.86 26.15 10.75
CA ALA A 335 19.11 25.73 12.11
C ALA A 335 20.64 25.57 12.19
N PRO A 336 21.30 26.17 13.18
CA PRO A 336 22.72 25.97 13.35
C PRO A 336 22.92 24.45 13.28
N ALA A 337 23.81 24.01 12.38
CA ALA A 337 24.16 22.61 12.26
C ALA A 337 24.41 22.09 13.67
N PRO A 338 23.71 21.00 14.08
CA PRO A 338 24.03 20.42 15.38
C PRO A 338 25.54 20.17 15.35
N GLU A 339 26.24 20.68 16.36
CA GLU A 339 27.69 20.48 16.52
C GLU A 339 27.91 18.98 16.55
N VAL A 340 28.34 18.44 15.40
CA VAL A 340 28.49 17.01 15.19
C VAL A 340 29.74 16.60 15.92
N ALA A 341 29.58 16.05 17.13
CA ALA A 341 30.68 15.42 17.85
C ALA A 341 31.41 14.44 16.90
N PRO A 342 32.75 14.39 16.94
CA PRO A 342 33.55 13.50 16.10
C PRO A 342 33.02 12.07 16.15
N GLU A 343 33.08 11.37 15.01
CA GLU A 343 32.51 10.04 14.83
C GLU A 343 32.99 9.01 15.86
N GLU A 344 34.22 9.17 16.34
CA GLU A 344 34.80 8.37 17.43
C GLU A 344 34.10 8.58 18.78
N GLU A 345 33.58 9.76 19.07
CA GLU A 345 32.93 10.06 20.36
C GLU A 345 31.49 9.55 20.38
N ARG A 346 30.77 9.57 19.22
CA ARG A 346 29.43 8.99 19.06
C ARG A 346 29.47 7.46 19.15
N SER A 347 30.48 6.82 18.64
CA SER A 347 30.62 5.36 18.74
C SER A 347 30.88 4.93 20.18
N ARG A 348 31.70 5.66 20.95
CA ARG A 348 31.97 5.39 22.36
C ARG A 348 30.74 5.51 23.26
N VAL A 349 29.95 6.57 23.09
CA VAL A 349 28.74 6.81 23.88
C VAL A 349 27.69 5.72 23.60
N TRP A 350 27.56 5.28 22.35
CA TRP A 350 26.62 4.23 21.96
C TRP A 350 27.00 2.87 22.56
N TRP A 351 28.27 2.51 22.54
CA TRP A 351 28.77 1.24 23.12
C TRP A 351 28.68 1.21 24.66
N GLN A 352 28.89 2.34 25.30
CA GLN A 352 28.72 2.45 26.76
C GLN A 352 27.26 2.30 27.24
N SER A 353 26.30 2.77 26.43
CA SER A 353 24.87 2.66 26.75
C SER A 353 24.33 1.22 26.65
N LEU A 354 25.03 0.33 25.93
CA LEU A 354 24.63 -1.08 25.73
C LEU A 354 25.24 -2.05 26.75
N GLY A 355 26.13 -1.61 27.66
CA GLY A 355 26.72 -2.45 28.70
C GLY A 355 27.55 -3.64 28.18
N VAL A 356 28.00 -3.62 26.92
CA VAL A 356 28.74 -4.70 26.26
C VAL A 356 30.21 -4.31 26.21
N ALA A 357 31.07 -5.07 26.90
CA ALA A 357 32.51 -4.89 26.83
C ALA A 357 32.99 -5.10 25.39
N ALA A 358 33.65 -4.09 24.81
CA ALA A 358 34.07 -4.02 23.44
C ALA A 358 35.03 -5.19 23.09
N ARG A 359 34.57 -6.14 22.26
CA ARG A 359 35.42 -6.92 21.38
C ARG A 359 35.20 -6.37 19.96
N ALA A 360 36.26 -5.81 19.39
CA ALA A 360 36.26 -5.38 17.99
C ALA A 360 35.88 -6.54 17.05
N PRO A 361 34.98 -6.34 16.09
CA PRO A 361 34.69 -7.36 15.07
C PRO A 361 35.93 -7.50 14.18
N GLN A 362 36.44 -8.73 14.05
CA GLN A 362 37.43 -9.06 13.02
C GLN A 362 36.74 -9.03 11.65
N GLU A 363 37.23 -8.20 10.75
CA GLU A 363 36.76 -8.19 9.37
C GLU A 363 36.97 -9.55 8.70
N PRO A 364 35.97 -10.09 7.98
CA PRO A 364 36.17 -11.29 7.18
C PRO A 364 37.06 -10.95 5.97
N ALA A 365 38.19 -11.65 5.85
CA ALA A 365 39.09 -11.52 4.71
C ALA A 365 38.40 -12.03 3.43
N TRP A 366 38.11 -11.13 2.49
CA TRP A 366 37.66 -11.48 1.15
C TRP A 366 38.83 -11.91 0.28
N PRO A 367 38.77 -13.02 -0.48
CA PRO A 367 39.83 -13.41 -1.39
C PRO A 367 39.97 -12.42 -2.53
N ARG A 368 41.14 -11.84 -2.69
CA ARG A 368 41.48 -10.96 -3.83
C ARG A 368 41.35 -11.75 -5.14
N ARG A 369 40.56 -11.23 -6.07
CA ARG A 369 40.50 -11.74 -7.44
C ARG A 369 41.87 -11.57 -8.09
N ARG A 370 42.48 -12.66 -8.56
CA ARG A 370 43.65 -12.63 -9.44
C ARG A 370 43.19 -12.19 -10.82
N THR A 371 43.71 -11.08 -11.29
CA THR A 371 43.67 -10.66 -12.69
C THR A 371 44.56 -11.58 -13.51
N ARG A 372 44.05 -12.16 -14.55
CA ARG A 372 44.74 -12.59 -15.76
C ARG A 372 44.00 -12.03 -16.96
#